data_718372277f105b315f6339670676b26d
#
_entry.id   718372277f105b315f6339670676b26d
#
_cell.length_a   1.000
_cell.length_b   1.000
_cell.length_c   1.000
_cell.angle_alpha   90.00
_cell.angle_beta   90.00
_cell.angle_gamma   90.00
#
_symmetry.space_group_name_H-M   'P 1'
#
loop_
_entity.id
_entity.type
_entity.pdbx_description
1 polymer ?
#
loop_
_entity_poly.entity_id
_entity_poly.type
_entity_poly.pdbx_seq_one_letter_code
_entity_poly.pdbx_strand_id
1 'polypeptide(L)'
;MIYVTKRDGRDIRMKWVTREHPKIDRIACPWLVLRFIAPEAEFLYVPADQVLTVAEQTGAIPYDVPGVELSHVGELCSFDAFLGKYALKGRALKQLAVIVRGADTSRLHLAPQCAGLYAISLGLSATHADDHEMLRHGLVVYDALYAWCDRLQKEQHNWPPS
;
A
#
# COMPACT_ATOMS: atom_id res chain seq x y z
N MET A 1 0.89 16.88 -8.04
CA MET A 1 2.18 17.40 -8.52
C MET A 1 3.05 16.17 -8.77
N ILE A 2 3.28 15.87 -10.05
CA ILE A 2 4.00 14.67 -10.49
C ILE A 2 5.50 14.97 -10.35
N TYR A 3 6.18 14.30 -9.45
CA TYR A 3 7.64 14.37 -9.36
C TYR A 3 8.27 13.42 -10.38
N VAL A 4 8.38 13.88 -11.62
CA VAL A 4 9.28 13.29 -12.60
C VAL A 4 10.61 14.04 -12.49
N THR A 5 11.59 13.46 -11.83
CA THR A 5 12.95 14.00 -11.87
C THR A 5 13.64 13.52 -13.14
N LYS A 6 13.75 14.38 -14.13
CA LYS A 6 14.63 14.15 -15.29
C LYS A 6 16.07 14.45 -14.90
N ARG A 7 16.93 13.43 -14.88
CA ARG A 7 18.39 13.59 -14.93
C ARG A 7 18.87 13.00 -16.25
N ASP A 8 19.57 13.82 -17.05
CA ASP A 8 20.23 13.42 -18.31
C ASP A 8 19.32 12.79 -19.39
N GLY A 9 18.08 13.29 -19.54
CA GLY A 9 17.18 12.86 -20.62
C GLY A 9 16.63 11.43 -20.50
N ARG A 10 16.92 10.72 -19.41
CA ARG A 10 16.37 9.40 -19.09
C ARG A 10 15.25 9.55 -18.06
N ASP A 11 14.11 8.91 -18.31
CA ASP A 11 13.04 8.76 -17.32
C ASP A 11 13.56 7.89 -16.18
N ILE A 12 13.96 8.52 -15.07
CA ILE A 12 14.34 7.79 -13.85
C ILE A 12 13.04 7.40 -13.18
N ARG A 13 12.62 6.16 -13.35
CA ARG A 13 11.51 5.59 -12.59
C ARG A 13 11.89 5.56 -11.11
N MET A 14 11.00 6.07 -10.27
CA MET A 14 11.19 5.96 -8.83
C MET A 14 11.07 4.50 -8.41
N LYS A 15 12.01 4.04 -7.59
CA LYS A 15 12.03 2.66 -7.09
C LYS A 15 11.78 2.65 -5.59
N TRP A 16 11.02 1.68 -5.15
CA TRP A 16 10.81 1.35 -3.74
C TRP A 16 11.24 -0.08 -3.46
N VAL A 17 11.71 -0.34 -2.24
CA VAL A 17 12.14 -1.67 -1.82
C VAL A 17 11.59 -2.01 -0.44
N THR A 18 11.10 -3.23 -0.31
CA THR A 18 10.63 -3.80 0.96
C THR A 18 10.86 -5.30 1.00
N ARG A 19 10.41 -5.90 2.09
CA ARG A 19 10.51 -7.35 2.31
C ARG A 19 9.63 -8.13 1.33
N GLU A 20 10.13 -9.26 0.86
CA GLU A 20 9.37 -10.23 0.07
C GLU A 20 8.13 -10.76 0.81
N HIS A 21 7.23 -11.42 0.09
CA HIS A 21 5.94 -11.93 0.56
C HIS A 21 5.08 -10.83 1.22
N PRO A 22 4.78 -9.73 0.49
CA PRO A 22 4.06 -8.59 1.05
C PRO A 22 2.64 -8.96 1.46
N LYS A 23 2.18 -8.31 2.52
CA LYS A 23 0.81 -8.40 3.05
C LYS A 23 0.36 -7.00 3.42
N ILE A 24 -0.94 -6.76 3.42
CA ILE A 24 -1.63 -5.56 3.89
C ILE A 24 -0.91 -4.26 3.49
N ASP A 25 -0.09 -3.70 4.36
CA ASP A 25 0.58 -2.42 4.22
C ASP A 25 1.58 -2.39 3.05
N ARG A 26 2.31 -3.50 2.84
CA ARG A 26 3.24 -3.66 1.73
C ARG A 26 2.58 -3.93 0.37
N ILE A 27 1.23 -3.98 0.33
CA ILE A 27 0.39 -3.93 -0.86
C ILE A 27 -0.27 -2.55 -0.96
N ALA A 28 -0.78 -2.02 0.15
CA ALA A 28 -1.44 -0.72 0.23
C ALA A 28 -0.51 0.43 -0.15
N CYS A 29 0.74 0.42 0.33
CA CYS A 29 1.71 1.46 0.02
C CYS A 29 2.08 1.51 -1.47
N PRO A 30 2.40 0.40 -2.16
CA PRO A 30 2.54 0.38 -3.62
C PRO A 30 1.30 0.89 -4.37
N TRP A 31 0.10 0.51 -3.93
CA TRP A 31 -1.14 1.03 -4.51
C TRP A 31 -1.19 2.57 -4.40
N LEU A 32 -0.92 3.12 -3.22
CA LEU A 32 -0.91 4.56 -2.98
C LEU A 32 0.12 5.28 -3.86
N VAL A 33 1.32 4.70 -3.97
CA VAL A 33 2.39 5.22 -4.83
C VAL A 33 1.94 5.27 -6.29
N LEU A 34 1.45 4.17 -6.82
CA LEU A 34 1.04 4.07 -8.22
C LEU A 34 -0.15 4.96 -8.59
N ARG A 35 -1.07 5.19 -7.65
CA ARG A 35 -2.29 5.98 -7.92
C ARG A 35 -2.12 7.47 -7.67
N PHE A 36 -1.24 7.88 -6.73
CA PHE A 36 -1.20 9.26 -6.25
C PHE A 36 0.18 9.92 -6.28
N ILE A 37 1.27 9.16 -6.43
CA ILE A 37 2.63 9.69 -6.31
C ILE A 37 3.41 9.51 -7.60
N ALA A 38 3.59 8.28 -8.07
CA ALA A 38 4.41 7.94 -9.22
C ALA A 38 3.82 6.75 -9.99
N PRO A 39 3.03 6.98 -11.05
CA PRO A 39 2.36 5.92 -11.81
C PRO A 39 3.32 4.90 -12.45
N GLU A 40 4.56 5.31 -12.73
CA GLU A 40 5.61 4.48 -13.34
C GLU A 40 6.59 3.89 -12.29
N ALA A 41 6.19 3.86 -11.02
CA ALA A 41 7.02 3.33 -9.93
C ALA A 41 7.36 1.85 -10.12
N GLU A 42 8.58 1.49 -9.72
CA GLU A 42 9.03 0.10 -9.65
C GLU A 42 9.17 -0.33 -8.18
N PHE A 43 8.80 -1.57 -7.89
CA PHE A 43 8.88 -2.14 -6.55
C PHE A 43 9.83 -3.34 -6.56
N LEU A 44 10.72 -3.38 -5.56
CA LEU A 44 11.67 -4.45 -5.33
C LEU A 44 11.26 -5.19 -4.04
N TYR A 45 11.20 -6.51 -4.12
CA TYR A 45 10.91 -7.39 -3.00
C TYR A 45 12.12 -8.27 -2.73
N VAL A 46 12.68 -8.18 -1.54
CA VAL A 46 13.93 -8.87 -1.16
C VAL A 46 13.81 -9.42 0.26
N PRO A 47 14.68 -10.38 0.66
CA PRO A 47 14.76 -10.80 2.04
C PRO A 47 14.92 -9.63 3.01
N ALA A 48 14.34 -9.74 4.20
CA ALA A 48 14.25 -8.63 5.17
C ALA A 48 15.61 -8.01 5.53
N ASP A 49 16.65 -8.83 5.63
CA ASP A 49 18.03 -8.41 5.94
C ASP A 49 18.75 -7.74 4.76
N GLN A 50 18.19 -7.78 3.56
CA GLN A 50 18.77 -7.19 2.35
C GLN A 50 18.15 -5.84 1.96
N VAL A 51 17.03 -5.44 2.56
CA VAL A 51 16.27 -4.25 2.14
C VAL A 51 17.15 -2.98 2.14
N LEU A 52 17.88 -2.71 3.21
CA LEU A 52 18.73 -1.50 3.31
C LEU A 52 19.93 -1.56 2.35
N THR A 53 20.54 -2.72 2.18
CA THR A 53 21.65 -2.92 1.24
C THR A 53 21.19 -2.69 -0.21
N VAL A 54 20.04 -3.24 -0.58
CA VAL A 54 19.48 -3.05 -1.92
C VAL A 54 19.04 -1.59 -2.13
N ALA A 55 18.51 -0.92 -1.11
CA ALA A 55 18.18 0.50 -1.17
C ALA A 55 19.42 1.34 -1.49
N GLU A 56 20.53 1.10 -0.81
CA GLU A 56 21.82 1.81 -1.05
C GLU A 56 22.37 1.54 -2.45
N GLN A 57 22.34 0.29 -2.90
CA GLN A 57 22.88 -0.11 -4.20
C GLN A 57 22.07 0.40 -5.40
N THR A 58 20.76 0.48 -5.26
CA THR A 58 19.83 0.79 -6.36
C THR A 58 19.28 2.20 -6.34
N GLY A 59 19.43 2.93 -5.22
CA GLY A 59 18.76 4.19 -4.96
C GLY A 59 17.25 4.04 -4.71
N ALA A 60 16.76 2.83 -4.46
CA ALA A 60 15.38 2.58 -4.11
C ALA A 60 15.06 3.12 -2.71
N ILE A 61 13.85 3.61 -2.52
CA ILE A 61 13.35 4.12 -1.25
C ILE A 61 12.86 2.94 -0.40
N PRO A 62 13.48 2.66 0.75
CA PRO A 62 13.04 1.58 1.62
C PRO A 62 11.76 1.96 2.36
N TYR A 63 10.85 0.99 2.53
CA TYR A 63 9.64 1.18 3.31
C TYR A 63 9.23 -0.09 4.07
N ASP A 64 8.46 0.10 5.12
CA ASP A 64 7.92 -0.94 6.01
C ASP A 64 9.00 -1.87 6.58
N VAL A 65 10.12 -1.29 6.98
CA VAL A 65 11.19 -1.93 7.76
C VAL A 65 11.60 -1.03 8.91
N PRO A 66 12.13 -1.58 10.01
CA PRO A 66 12.57 -0.77 11.14
C PRO A 66 13.66 0.24 10.74
N GLY A 67 13.59 1.44 11.32
CA GLY A 67 14.64 2.45 11.18
C GLY A 67 14.56 3.31 9.92
N VAL A 68 13.52 3.17 9.09
CA VAL A 68 13.32 4.03 7.92
C VAL A 68 12.15 4.98 8.12
N GLU A 69 12.14 6.09 7.36
CA GLU A 69 11.12 7.13 7.47
C GLU A 69 9.70 6.61 7.12
N LEU A 70 9.60 5.78 6.08
CA LEU A 70 8.33 5.24 5.59
C LEU A 70 8.00 3.91 6.28
N SER A 71 7.84 3.94 7.59
CA SER A 71 7.57 2.78 8.43
C SER A 71 6.58 3.09 9.53
N HIS A 72 6.33 2.12 10.40
CA HIS A 72 5.45 2.28 11.55
C HIS A 72 6.00 3.30 12.54
N VAL A 73 5.12 4.16 13.06
CA VAL A 73 5.42 5.13 14.14
C VAL A 73 4.29 5.08 15.17
N GLY A 74 4.60 4.61 16.36
CA GLY A 74 3.60 4.43 17.41
C GLY A 74 2.47 3.50 16.94
N GLU A 75 1.26 3.99 16.94
CA GLU A 75 0.08 3.23 16.48
C GLU A 75 -0.20 3.34 14.98
N LEU A 76 0.57 4.14 14.27
CA LEU A 76 0.42 4.36 12.83
C LEU A 76 1.22 3.34 12.02
N CYS A 77 0.67 2.89 10.91
CA CYS A 77 1.35 1.99 9.98
C CYS A 77 2.08 2.75 8.87
N SER A 78 2.80 2.03 8.00
CA SER A 78 3.56 2.65 6.92
C SER A 78 2.68 3.40 5.93
N PHE A 79 1.44 2.96 5.69
CA PHE A 79 0.48 3.69 4.85
C PHE A 79 0.23 5.11 5.38
N ASP A 80 0.10 5.28 6.70
CA ASP A 80 -0.03 6.59 7.33
C ASP A 80 1.22 7.45 7.11
N ALA A 81 2.42 6.85 7.20
CA ALA A 81 3.68 7.54 6.94
C ALA A 81 3.76 8.08 5.50
N PHE A 82 3.31 7.29 4.51
CA PHE A 82 3.23 7.75 3.11
C PHE A 82 2.25 8.92 2.95
N LEU A 83 1.06 8.84 3.55
CA LEU A 83 0.09 9.94 3.51
C LEU A 83 0.68 11.23 4.05
N GLY A 84 1.39 11.15 5.18
CA GLY A 84 2.05 12.30 5.81
C GLY A 84 3.16 12.88 4.96
N LYS A 85 4.10 12.04 4.52
CA LYS A 85 5.27 12.47 3.75
C LYS A 85 4.89 13.16 2.44
N TYR A 86 3.93 12.60 1.71
CA TYR A 86 3.50 13.12 0.41
C TYR A 86 2.31 14.09 0.50
N ALA A 87 1.94 14.49 1.71
CA ALA A 87 0.84 15.42 2.00
C ALA A 87 -0.47 15.04 1.29
N LEU A 88 -0.75 13.74 1.17
CA LEU A 88 -1.95 13.22 0.52
C LEU A 88 -3.15 13.39 1.44
N LYS A 89 -4.19 14.05 0.93
CA LYS A 89 -5.37 14.43 1.69
C LYS A 89 -6.64 13.93 0.99
N GLY A 90 -7.70 13.79 1.76
CA GLY A 90 -9.02 13.43 1.26
C GLY A 90 -9.75 12.52 2.23
N ARG A 91 -11.07 12.62 2.24
CA ARG A 91 -11.93 11.82 3.12
C ARG A 91 -11.77 10.32 2.87
N ALA A 92 -11.78 9.93 1.60
CA ALA A 92 -11.65 8.51 1.20
C ALA A 92 -10.29 7.93 1.61
N LEU A 93 -9.18 8.65 1.40
CA LEU A 93 -7.85 8.21 1.83
C LEU A 93 -7.73 8.10 3.35
N LYS A 94 -8.30 9.04 4.10
CA LYS A 94 -8.32 8.97 5.57
C LYS A 94 -9.07 7.74 6.07
N GLN A 95 -10.20 7.42 5.45
CA GLN A 95 -11.00 6.26 5.81
C GLN A 95 -10.29 4.96 5.43
N LEU A 96 -9.71 4.89 4.23
CA LEU A 96 -8.89 3.76 3.81
C LEU A 96 -7.71 3.54 4.77
N ALA A 97 -7.05 4.62 5.22
CA ALA A 97 -5.95 4.53 6.20
C ALA A 97 -6.37 3.87 7.52
N VAL A 98 -7.57 4.16 8.02
CA VAL A 98 -8.10 3.48 9.22
C VAL A 98 -8.26 1.99 9.00
N ILE A 99 -8.79 1.59 7.84
CA ILE A 99 -9.00 0.18 7.49
C ILE A 99 -7.65 -0.55 7.35
N VAL A 100 -6.70 0.03 6.62
CA VAL A 100 -5.35 -0.53 6.45
C VAL A 100 -4.64 -0.66 7.79
N ARG A 101 -4.63 0.40 8.59
CA ARG A 101 -4.02 0.42 9.92
C ARG A 101 -4.61 -0.66 10.83
N GLY A 102 -5.93 -0.77 10.88
CA GLY A 102 -6.59 -1.78 11.70
C GLY A 102 -6.23 -3.21 11.28
N ALA A 103 -6.18 -3.47 9.99
CA ALA A 103 -5.77 -4.78 9.46
C ALA A 103 -4.28 -5.06 9.73
N ASP A 104 -3.41 -4.08 9.52
CA ASP A 104 -1.96 -4.24 9.60
C ASP A 104 -1.41 -4.32 11.04
N THR A 105 -2.08 -3.67 11.98
CA THR A 105 -1.66 -3.61 13.40
C THR A 105 -2.48 -4.51 14.32
N SER A 106 -3.21 -5.48 13.78
CA SER A 106 -4.10 -6.39 14.54
C SER A 106 -5.17 -5.69 15.38
N ARG A 107 -5.53 -4.47 15.02
CA ARG A 107 -6.60 -3.70 15.67
C ARG A 107 -7.88 -3.73 14.81
N LEU A 108 -8.40 -4.93 14.61
CA LEU A 108 -9.52 -5.19 13.69
C LEU A 108 -10.81 -4.43 14.06
N HIS A 109 -10.90 -3.94 15.27
CA HIS A 109 -12.04 -3.16 15.76
C HIS A 109 -12.10 -1.71 15.24
N LEU A 110 -11.03 -1.20 14.61
CA LEU A 110 -10.98 0.18 14.12
C LEU A 110 -12.01 0.47 13.01
N ALA A 111 -12.33 -0.53 12.19
CA ALA A 111 -13.38 -0.45 11.19
C ALA A 111 -13.90 -1.86 10.85
N PRO A 112 -15.17 -2.03 10.47
CA PRO A 112 -15.73 -3.34 10.12
C PRO A 112 -14.97 -4.06 9.00
N GLN A 113 -14.35 -3.32 8.08
CA GLN A 113 -13.63 -3.86 6.93
C GLN A 113 -12.23 -4.40 7.26
N CYS A 114 -11.68 -4.09 8.43
CA CYS A 114 -10.31 -4.49 8.81
C CYS A 114 -10.12 -6.01 8.76
N ALA A 115 -11.04 -6.78 9.31
CA ALA A 115 -10.96 -8.24 9.32
C ALA A 115 -11.03 -8.84 7.91
N GLY A 116 -11.88 -8.28 7.05
CA GLY A 116 -11.99 -8.69 5.64
C GLY A 116 -10.70 -8.41 4.87
N LEU A 117 -10.16 -7.21 4.99
CA LEU A 117 -8.90 -6.84 4.35
C LEU A 117 -7.73 -7.71 4.84
N TYR A 118 -7.67 -7.96 6.13
CA TYR A 118 -6.69 -8.88 6.73
C TYR A 118 -6.76 -10.28 6.10
N ALA A 119 -7.95 -10.88 6.07
CA ALA A 119 -8.15 -12.22 5.52
C ALA A 119 -7.78 -12.30 4.03
N ILE A 120 -8.24 -11.33 3.22
CA ILE A 120 -7.95 -11.26 1.78
C ILE A 120 -6.45 -11.10 1.54
N SER A 121 -5.77 -10.23 2.30
CA SER A 121 -4.33 -10.00 2.15
C SER A 121 -3.50 -11.26 2.46
N LEU A 122 -3.86 -12.00 3.50
CA LEU A 122 -3.23 -13.29 3.81
C LEU A 122 -3.48 -14.30 2.68
N GLY A 123 -4.71 -14.37 2.17
CA GLY A 123 -5.09 -15.25 1.07
C GLY A 123 -4.32 -14.96 -0.23
N LEU A 124 -4.21 -13.69 -0.61
CA LEU A 124 -3.43 -13.26 -1.77
C LEU A 124 -1.96 -13.69 -1.66
N SER A 125 -1.34 -13.45 -0.50
CA SER A 125 0.05 -13.85 -0.26
C SER A 125 0.25 -15.36 -0.28
N ALA A 126 -0.73 -16.12 0.18
CA ALA A 126 -0.68 -17.59 0.20
C ALA A 126 -0.90 -18.24 -1.18
N THR A 127 -1.66 -17.58 -2.07
CA THR A 127 -2.04 -18.15 -3.37
C THR A 127 -1.17 -17.69 -4.54
N HIS A 128 -0.30 -16.71 -4.33
CA HIS A 128 0.61 -16.17 -5.34
C HIS A 128 2.06 -16.27 -4.83
N ALA A 129 2.87 -17.05 -5.50
CA ALA A 129 4.29 -17.22 -5.17
C ALA A 129 5.14 -16.04 -5.66
N ASP A 130 4.75 -15.40 -6.75
CA ASP A 130 5.42 -14.22 -7.30
C ASP A 130 4.84 -12.96 -6.70
N ASP A 131 5.70 -12.13 -6.09
CA ASP A 131 5.29 -10.92 -5.37
C ASP A 131 4.73 -9.83 -6.30
N HIS A 132 5.22 -9.75 -7.53
CA HIS A 132 4.71 -8.78 -8.51
C HIS A 132 3.34 -9.21 -9.06
N GLU A 133 3.14 -10.51 -9.27
CA GLU A 133 1.83 -11.03 -9.64
C GLU A 133 0.82 -10.82 -8.51
N MET A 134 1.21 -11.13 -7.28
CA MET A 134 0.38 -10.88 -6.10
C MET A 134 0.03 -9.39 -6.00
N LEU A 135 1.00 -8.48 -6.22
CA LEU A 135 0.74 -7.04 -6.22
C LEU A 135 -0.30 -6.65 -7.26
N ARG A 136 -0.23 -7.17 -8.49
CA ARG A 136 -1.24 -6.86 -9.53
C ARG A 136 -2.67 -7.20 -9.08
N HIS A 137 -2.86 -8.33 -8.43
CA HIS A 137 -4.16 -8.71 -7.86
C HIS A 137 -4.54 -7.84 -6.65
N GLY A 138 -3.57 -7.55 -5.79
CA GLY A 138 -3.76 -6.66 -4.64
C GLY A 138 -4.20 -5.26 -5.03
N LEU A 139 -3.66 -4.69 -6.11
CA LEU A 139 -4.05 -3.38 -6.62
C LEU A 139 -5.55 -3.30 -6.92
N VAL A 140 -6.14 -4.35 -7.48
CA VAL A 140 -7.59 -4.42 -7.77
C VAL A 140 -8.41 -4.36 -6.49
N VAL A 141 -7.96 -5.05 -5.43
CA VAL A 141 -8.63 -5.03 -4.13
C VAL A 141 -8.61 -3.62 -3.53
N TYR A 142 -7.49 -2.92 -3.58
CA TYR A 142 -7.38 -1.56 -3.05
C TYR A 142 -8.12 -0.52 -3.91
N ASP A 143 -8.14 -0.67 -5.23
CA ASP A 143 -8.97 0.15 -6.11
C ASP A 143 -10.46 0.02 -5.75
N ALA A 144 -10.93 -1.20 -5.53
CA ALA A 144 -12.31 -1.47 -5.12
C ALA A 144 -12.63 -0.89 -3.73
N LEU A 145 -11.73 -1.08 -2.76
CA LEU A 145 -11.93 -0.57 -1.41
C LEU A 145 -11.90 0.96 -1.37
N TYR A 146 -11.00 1.59 -2.13
CA TYR A 146 -10.96 3.04 -2.28
C TYR A 146 -12.24 3.59 -2.91
N ALA A 147 -12.74 2.97 -3.98
CA ALA A 147 -14.00 3.35 -4.60
C ALA A 147 -15.18 3.26 -3.62
N TRP A 148 -15.20 2.24 -2.77
CA TRP A 148 -16.19 2.12 -1.71
C TRP A 148 -16.07 3.27 -0.68
N CYS A 149 -14.87 3.57 -0.21
CA CYS A 149 -14.62 4.68 0.70
C CYS A 149 -15.03 6.03 0.09
N ASP A 150 -14.86 6.20 -1.22
CA ASP A 150 -15.12 7.46 -1.92
C ASP A 150 -16.63 7.71 -2.12
N ARG A 151 -17.36 6.73 -2.64
CA ARG A 151 -18.73 6.97 -3.15
C ARG A 151 -19.78 5.89 -2.88
N LEU A 152 -19.41 4.70 -2.40
CA LEU A 152 -20.36 3.56 -2.38
C LEU A 152 -20.89 3.21 -1.00
N GLN A 153 -20.52 3.91 0.07
CA GLN A 153 -20.90 3.55 1.44
C GLN A 153 -22.41 3.62 1.73
N LYS A 154 -23.17 4.33 0.91
CA LYS A 154 -24.61 4.43 1.02
C LYS A 154 -25.37 3.41 0.17
N GLU A 155 -24.64 2.67 -0.67
CA GLU A 155 -25.24 1.59 -1.47
C GLU A 155 -25.77 0.49 -0.57
N GLN A 156 -26.93 -0.02 -0.92
CA GLN A 156 -27.57 -1.13 -0.23
C GLN A 156 -27.86 -2.24 -1.23
N HIS A 157 -27.52 -3.46 -0.84
CA HIS A 157 -27.90 -4.64 -1.60
C HIS A 157 -29.31 -5.08 -1.20
N ASN A 158 -30.24 -4.98 -2.14
CA ASN A 158 -31.62 -5.38 -1.91
C ASN A 158 -31.86 -6.82 -2.38
N TRP A 159 -32.33 -7.66 -1.48
CA TRP A 159 -32.79 -9.00 -1.77
C TRP A 159 -34.06 -9.27 -0.99
N PRO A 160 -35.16 -9.78 -1.67
CA PRO A 160 -35.26 -9.99 -3.13
C PRO A 160 -35.27 -8.66 -3.91
N PRO A 161 -34.85 -8.68 -5.19
CA PRO A 161 -34.93 -7.48 -6.03
C PRO A 161 -36.39 -7.03 -6.16
N SER A 162 -36.62 -5.71 -6.08
CA SER A 162 -37.92 -5.07 -6.23
C SER A 162 -38.41 -5.14 -7.66
#